data_ffad7a8ba2663cb105ad98c2bffe081a
#
_entry.id   ffad7a8ba2663cb105ad98c2bffe081a
#
_cell.length_a   1.000
_cell.length_b   1.000
_cell.length_c   1.000
_cell.angle_alpha   90.00
_cell.angle_beta   90.00
_cell.angle_gamma   90.00
#
_symmetry.space_group_name_H-M   'P 1'
#
loop_
_entity.id
_entity.type
_entity.pdbx_description
1 polymer ?
#
loop_
_entity_poly.entity_id
_entity_poly.type
_entity_poly.pdbx_seq_one_letter_code
_entity_poly.pdbx_strand_id
1 'polypeptide(L)'
;MGTNFLIDTNVVIDFSHGIFSEKSKNFVAKVLNKEPIISAITQIELLGFSVVPPQIESFVHYTSIIGINNSVIEKTIEIRKRYRIKLPDAIIAATALVNNLTLLTRNTADFKDIKNLEIINPHEV
;
A
#
# COMPACT_ATOMS: atom_id res chain seq x y z
N MET A 1 11.50 16.21 -8.00
CA MET A 1 10.70 15.87 -6.86
C MET A 1 10.37 14.40 -6.82
N GLY A 2 10.74 13.73 -5.76
CA GLY A 2 10.46 12.31 -5.63
C GLY A 2 8.98 12.05 -5.33
N THR A 3 8.44 10.98 -5.92
CA THR A 3 7.10 10.53 -5.58
C THR A 3 7.21 9.62 -4.37
N ASN A 4 6.41 9.88 -3.36
CA ASN A 4 6.32 9.00 -2.21
C ASN A 4 5.17 8.03 -2.42
N PHE A 5 5.40 6.78 -2.06
CA PHE A 5 4.44 5.70 -2.28
C PHE A 5 3.88 5.19 -0.97
N LEU A 6 2.58 4.88 -0.99
CA LEU A 6 1.98 4.00 0.02
C LEU A 6 2.02 2.60 -0.57
N ILE A 7 2.69 1.67 0.11
CA ILE A 7 2.93 0.33 -0.42
C ILE A 7 1.82 -0.60 0.06
N ASP A 8 1.05 -1.16 -0.90
CA ASP A 8 -0.01 -2.09 -0.57
C ASP A 8 0.55 -3.46 -0.21
N THR A 9 -0.22 -4.22 0.55
CA THR A 9 0.15 -5.53 1.08
C THR A 9 0.65 -6.49 -0.01
N ASN A 10 -0.07 -6.55 -1.14
CA ASN A 10 0.30 -7.48 -2.21
C ASN A 10 1.69 -7.22 -2.79
N VAL A 11 2.15 -5.97 -2.78
CA VAL A 11 3.47 -5.63 -3.33
C VAL A 11 4.57 -6.21 -2.44
N VAL A 12 4.40 -6.11 -1.12
CA VAL A 12 5.37 -6.67 -0.18
C VAL A 12 5.43 -8.19 -0.33
N ILE A 13 4.27 -8.83 -0.43
CA ILE A 13 4.17 -10.28 -0.58
C ILE A 13 4.78 -10.73 -1.90
N ASP A 14 4.44 -10.06 -3.00
CA ASP A 14 4.98 -10.41 -4.32
C ASP A 14 6.50 -10.26 -4.35
N PHE A 15 7.01 -9.21 -3.71
CA PHE A 15 8.47 -9.02 -3.63
C PHE A 15 9.13 -10.14 -2.84
N SER A 16 8.54 -10.54 -1.72
CA SER A 16 9.08 -11.61 -0.88
C SER A 16 9.05 -12.96 -1.60
N HIS A 17 8.12 -13.17 -2.52
CA HIS A 17 8.01 -14.39 -3.33
C HIS A 17 8.88 -14.37 -4.59
N GLY A 18 9.53 -13.25 -4.88
CA GLY A 18 10.42 -13.14 -6.03
C GLY A 18 9.73 -13.24 -7.38
N ILE A 19 8.48 -12.80 -7.49
CA ILE A 19 7.70 -12.98 -8.72
C ILE A 19 7.69 -11.75 -9.64
N PHE A 20 8.44 -10.70 -9.32
CA PHE A 20 8.56 -9.55 -10.20
C PHE A 20 9.56 -9.84 -11.34
N SER A 21 9.32 -9.21 -12.51
CA SER A 21 10.34 -9.18 -13.57
C SER A 21 11.57 -8.44 -13.04
N GLU A 22 12.69 -8.57 -13.74
CA GLU A 22 13.93 -7.90 -13.32
C GLU A 22 13.75 -6.39 -13.20
N LYS A 23 13.09 -5.78 -14.17
CA LYS A 23 12.86 -4.34 -14.18
C LYS A 23 11.93 -3.91 -13.03
N SER A 24 10.84 -4.63 -12.84
CA SER A 24 9.89 -4.34 -11.75
C SER A 24 10.52 -4.58 -10.40
N LYS A 25 11.30 -5.66 -10.26
CA LYS A 25 12.02 -5.97 -9.03
C LYS A 25 12.96 -4.82 -8.64
N ASN A 26 13.70 -4.29 -9.61
CA ASN A 26 14.61 -3.18 -9.34
C ASN A 26 13.87 -1.93 -8.89
N PHE A 27 12.73 -1.64 -9.51
CA PHE A 27 11.90 -0.51 -9.11
C PHE A 27 11.39 -0.67 -7.69
N VAL A 28 10.81 -1.84 -7.38
CA VAL A 28 10.24 -2.10 -6.06
C VAL A 28 11.35 -2.10 -5.00
N ALA A 29 12.51 -2.69 -5.30
CA ALA A 29 13.63 -2.70 -4.35
C ALA A 29 14.05 -1.28 -3.98
N LYS A 30 14.08 -0.37 -4.94
CA LYS A 30 14.41 1.03 -4.66
C LYS A 30 13.37 1.67 -3.74
N VAL A 31 12.10 1.40 -3.96
CA VAL A 31 11.02 1.93 -3.12
C VAL A 31 11.15 1.38 -1.70
N LEU A 32 11.38 0.08 -1.56
CA LEU A 32 11.48 -0.57 -0.25
C LEU A 32 12.74 -0.18 0.52
N ASN A 33 13.81 0.20 -0.17
CA ASN A 33 15.08 0.56 0.46
C ASN A 33 15.18 2.05 0.80
N LYS A 34 14.20 2.83 0.41
CA LYS A 34 14.18 4.25 0.66
C LYS A 34 13.17 4.55 1.74
N GLU A 35 12.71 5.11 2.37
CA GLU A 35 11.73 5.34 3.42
C GLU A 35 10.37 4.73 3.07
N PRO A 36 10.25 3.40 3.17
CA PRO A 36 8.98 2.75 2.81
C PRO A 36 7.87 3.14 3.78
N ILE A 37 6.66 3.29 3.24
CA ILE A 37 5.48 3.71 4.00
C ILE A 37 4.36 2.72 3.74
N ILE A 38 3.74 2.22 4.81
CA ILE A 38 2.57 1.35 4.72
C ILE A 38 1.44 1.91 5.60
N SER A 39 0.22 1.47 5.32
CA SER A 39 -0.92 1.81 6.17
C SER A 39 -1.01 0.85 7.36
N ALA A 40 -1.78 1.25 8.37
CA ALA A 40 -2.08 0.35 9.49
C ALA A 40 -2.76 -0.92 9.01
N ILE A 41 -3.58 -0.86 7.95
CA ILE A 41 -4.22 -2.05 7.38
C ILE A 41 -3.16 -3.02 6.85
N THR A 42 -2.19 -2.52 6.10
CA THR A 42 -1.11 -3.36 5.58
C THR A 42 -0.30 -3.99 6.72
N GLN A 43 -0.03 -3.22 7.77
CA GLN A 43 0.63 -3.76 8.96
C GLN A 43 -0.16 -4.95 9.53
N ILE A 44 -1.47 -4.78 9.70
CA ILE A 44 -2.33 -5.84 10.23
C ILE A 44 -2.32 -7.06 9.32
N GLU A 45 -2.44 -6.84 8.01
CA GLU A 45 -2.47 -7.95 7.05
C GLU A 45 -1.16 -8.72 7.01
N LEU A 46 -0.03 -8.01 7.03
CA LEU A 46 1.28 -8.66 6.97
C LEU A 46 1.61 -9.42 8.26
N LEU A 47 1.28 -8.85 9.41
CA LEU A 47 1.56 -9.49 10.69
C LEU A 47 0.46 -10.45 11.14
N GLY A 48 -0.67 -10.47 10.42
CA GLY A 48 -1.80 -11.33 10.74
C GLY A 48 -1.70 -12.75 10.22
N PHE A 49 -0.62 -13.11 9.51
CA PHE A 49 -0.40 -14.49 9.11
C PHE A 49 -0.17 -15.36 10.35
N SER A 50 -0.64 -16.62 10.32
CA SER A 50 -0.42 -17.54 11.43
C SER A 50 1.08 -17.77 11.69
N VAL A 51 1.88 -17.76 10.61
CA VAL A 51 3.34 -17.78 10.71
C VAL A 51 3.86 -16.65 9.84
N VAL A 52 4.46 -15.66 10.46
CA VAL A 52 4.98 -14.49 9.75
C VAL A 52 6.41 -14.77 9.31
N PRO A 53 6.71 -14.71 8.00
CA PRO A 53 8.09 -14.87 7.54
C PRO A 53 9.01 -13.83 8.16
N PRO A 54 10.23 -14.21 8.59
CA PRO A 54 11.14 -13.26 9.25
C PRO A 54 11.43 -12.00 8.45
N GLN A 55 11.55 -12.11 7.13
CA GLN A 55 11.83 -10.94 6.30
C GLN A 55 10.64 -9.97 6.25
N ILE A 56 9.41 -10.48 6.36
CA ILE A 56 8.22 -9.61 6.43
C ILE A 56 8.15 -8.92 7.78
N GLU A 57 8.41 -9.67 8.86
CA GLU A 57 8.43 -9.08 10.20
C GLU A 57 9.48 -7.97 10.29
N SER A 58 10.68 -8.21 9.77
CA SER A 58 11.74 -7.20 9.74
C SER A 58 11.34 -5.98 8.93
N PHE A 59 10.71 -6.20 7.77
CA PHE A 59 10.24 -5.10 6.93
C PHE A 59 9.25 -4.22 7.69
N VAL A 60 8.25 -4.81 8.33
CA VAL A 60 7.23 -4.05 9.05
C VAL A 60 7.86 -3.28 10.21
N HIS A 61 8.82 -3.88 10.90
CA HIS A 61 9.53 -3.22 11.99
C HIS A 61 10.31 -1.98 11.52
N TYR A 62 10.82 -2.03 10.29
CA TYR A 62 11.65 -1.01 9.70
C TYR A 62 10.85 0.12 9.03
N THR A 63 9.67 -0.17 8.50
CA THR A 63 8.89 0.76 7.68
C THR A 63 8.16 1.81 8.53
N SER A 64 7.83 2.93 7.90
CA SER A 64 6.95 3.92 8.52
C SER A 64 5.50 3.48 8.37
N ILE A 65 4.73 3.57 9.44
CA ILE A 65 3.34 3.12 9.44
C ILE A 65 2.43 4.31 9.71
N ILE A 66 1.48 4.55 8.79
CA ILE A 66 0.49 5.61 8.98
C ILE A 66 -0.75 4.99 9.61
N GLY A 67 -1.09 5.48 10.81
CA GLY A 67 -2.24 5.00 11.56
C GLY A 67 -3.57 5.53 11.01
N ILE A 68 -4.65 4.98 11.56
CA ILE A 68 -6.01 5.39 11.19
C ILE A 68 -6.41 6.55 12.10
N ASN A 69 -6.06 7.77 11.69
CA ASN A 69 -6.40 8.97 12.43
C ASN A 69 -7.75 9.53 11.94
N ASN A 70 -8.19 10.64 12.55
CA ASN A 70 -9.49 11.22 12.20
C ASN A 70 -9.59 11.61 10.73
N SER A 71 -8.53 12.15 10.14
CA SER A 71 -8.55 12.53 8.73
C SER A 71 -8.74 11.31 7.83
N VAL A 72 -8.07 10.20 8.17
CA VAL A 72 -8.24 8.94 7.42
C VAL A 72 -9.64 8.39 7.60
N ILE A 73 -10.18 8.45 8.82
CA ILE A 73 -11.55 7.97 9.08
C ILE A 73 -12.56 8.76 8.25
N GLU A 74 -12.47 10.09 8.26
CA GLU A 74 -13.40 10.93 7.52
C GLU A 74 -13.32 10.68 6.02
N LYS A 75 -12.11 10.56 5.49
CA LYS A 75 -11.93 10.27 4.06
C LYS A 75 -12.44 8.88 3.71
N THR A 76 -12.25 7.90 4.59
CA THR A 76 -12.77 6.54 4.39
C THR A 76 -14.30 6.55 4.30
N ILE A 77 -14.95 7.29 5.18
CA ILE A 77 -16.42 7.42 5.15
C ILE A 77 -16.87 8.00 3.83
N GLU A 78 -16.22 9.08 3.38
CA GLU A 78 -16.52 9.72 2.11
C GLU A 78 -16.39 8.77 0.93
N ILE A 79 -15.30 7.99 0.90
CA ILE A 79 -15.05 7.00 -0.16
C ILE A 79 -16.13 5.93 -0.16
N ARG A 80 -16.48 5.42 1.01
CA ARG A 80 -17.48 4.35 1.13
C ARG A 80 -18.89 4.81 0.71
N LYS A 81 -19.18 6.07 0.86
CA LYS A 81 -20.45 6.63 0.40
C LYS A 81 -20.54 6.76 -1.12
N ARG A 82 -19.40 6.93 -1.77
CA ARG A 82 -19.32 7.17 -3.23
C ARG A 82 -19.05 5.93 -4.04
N TYR A 83 -18.28 5.01 -3.51
CA TYR A 83 -17.76 3.89 -4.27
C TYR A 83 -18.12 2.57 -3.60
N ARG A 84 -18.29 1.54 -4.42
CA ARG A 84 -18.48 0.19 -3.92
C ARG A 84 -17.11 -0.42 -3.70
N ILE A 85 -16.61 -0.36 -2.48
CA ILE A 85 -15.26 -0.77 -2.15
C ILE A 85 -15.25 -1.41 -0.76
N LYS A 86 -14.42 -2.43 -0.57
CA LYS A 86 -14.28 -3.10 0.73
C LYS A 86 -13.64 -2.16 1.74
N LEU A 87 -14.00 -2.34 3.02
CA LEU A 87 -13.52 -1.45 4.07
C LEU A 87 -11.99 -1.36 4.15
N PRO A 88 -11.23 -2.47 4.14
CA PRO A 88 -9.77 -2.36 4.19
C PRO A 88 -9.19 -1.55 3.01
N ASP A 89 -9.70 -1.78 1.81
CA ASP A 89 -9.24 -1.05 0.63
C ASP A 89 -9.60 0.42 0.71
N ALA A 90 -10.78 0.75 1.25
CA ALA A 90 -11.19 2.14 1.43
C ALA A 90 -10.24 2.87 2.40
N ILE A 91 -9.82 2.19 3.46
CA ILE A 91 -8.86 2.77 4.42
C ILE A 91 -7.50 2.99 3.77
N ILE A 92 -7.04 2.05 2.97
CA ILE A 92 -5.77 2.19 2.24
C ILE A 92 -5.84 3.38 1.28
N ALA A 93 -6.91 3.47 0.49
CA ALA A 93 -7.11 4.58 -0.43
C ALA A 93 -7.17 5.93 0.31
N ALA A 94 -7.90 5.98 1.41
CA ALA A 94 -8.01 7.18 2.24
C ALA A 94 -6.65 7.61 2.80
N THR A 95 -5.87 6.65 3.26
CA THR A 95 -4.54 6.91 3.79
C THR A 95 -3.65 7.56 2.71
N ALA A 96 -3.70 7.03 1.50
CA ALA A 96 -2.92 7.59 0.38
C ALA A 96 -3.38 9.02 0.05
N LEU A 97 -4.70 9.23 -0.05
CA LEU A 97 -5.24 10.55 -0.40
C LEU A 97 -4.94 11.61 0.65
N VAL A 98 -5.14 11.29 1.91
CA VAL A 98 -4.92 12.23 3.02
C VAL A 98 -3.45 12.65 3.10
N ASN A 99 -2.54 11.75 2.77
CA ASN A 99 -1.10 11.97 2.89
C ASN A 99 -0.42 12.28 1.56
N ASN A 100 -1.18 12.50 0.50
CA ASN A 100 -0.66 12.83 -0.83
C ASN A 100 0.36 11.81 -1.34
N LEU A 101 0.06 10.52 -1.16
CA LEU A 101 0.91 9.43 -1.58
C LEU A 101 0.34 8.75 -2.81
N THR A 102 1.21 8.25 -3.68
CA THR A 102 0.80 7.39 -4.79
C THR A 102 0.67 5.98 -4.26
N LEU A 103 -0.45 5.33 -4.55
CA LEU A 103 -0.67 3.95 -4.11
C LEU A 103 0.06 2.99 -5.04
N LEU A 104 0.96 2.19 -4.47
CA LEU A 104 1.68 1.15 -5.20
C LEU A 104 0.96 -0.16 -4.94
N THR A 105 0.27 -0.69 -5.96
CA THR A 105 -0.57 -1.88 -5.80
C THR A 105 -0.73 -2.64 -7.11
N ARG A 106 -0.79 -3.97 -7.02
CA ARG A 106 -1.14 -4.82 -8.14
C ARG A 106 -2.65 -4.74 -8.43
N ASN A 107 -3.47 -4.48 -7.42
CA ASN A 107 -4.93 -4.51 -7.53
C ASN A 107 -5.51 -3.20 -8.04
N THR A 108 -5.04 -2.73 -9.19
CA THR A 108 -5.47 -1.44 -9.72
C THR A 108 -6.97 -1.37 -9.99
N ALA A 109 -7.59 -2.48 -10.37
CA ALA A 109 -9.02 -2.52 -10.66
C ALA A 109 -9.87 -2.12 -9.44
N ASP A 110 -9.42 -2.44 -8.23
CA ASP A 110 -10.16 -2.13 -7.01
C ASP A 110 -10.14 -0.65 -6.66
N PHE A 111 -9.17 0.09 -7.18
CA PHE A 111 -8.94 1.50 -6.80
C PHE A 111 -9.11 2.50 -7.93
N LYS A 112 -9.18 2.05 -9.19
CA LYS A 112 -9.07 2.92 -10.36
C LYS A 112 -10.15 4.00 -10.46
N ASP A 113 -11.31 3.78 -9.90
CA ASP A 113 -12.42 4.72 -9.99
C ASP A 113 -12.38 5.82 -8.93
N ILE A 114 -11.50 5.70 -7.96
CA ILE A 114 -11.42 6.68 -6.86
C ILE A 114 -10.76 7.96 -7.36
N LYS A 115 -11.53 9.04 -7.30
CA LYS A 115 -11.09 10.33 -7.82
C LYS A 115 -9.86 10.84 -7.06
N ASN A 116 -8.90 11.35 -7.79
CA ASN A 116 -7.66 11.96 -7.28
C ASN A 116 -6.65 10.97 -6.68
N LEU A 117 -6.95 9.67 -6.71
CA LEU A 117 -6.00 8.67 -6.23
C LEU A 117 -5.08 8.27 -7.38
N GLU A 118 -3.79 8.53 -7.21
CA GLU A 118 -2.78 8.07 -8.16
C GLU A 118 -2.35 6.65 -7.80
N ILE A 119 -2.30 5.78 -8.80
CA ILE A 119 -2.04 4.36 -8.63
C ILE A 119 -0.95 3.93 -9.61
N ILE A 120 0.00 3.14 -9.12
CA ILE A 120 1.00 2.51 -9.99
C ILE A 120 0.99 1.01 -9.69
N ASN A 121 0.89 0.20 -10.75
CA ASN A 121 1.07 -1.23 -10.66
C ASN A 121 2.55 -1.54 -10.87
N PRO A 122 3.27 -2.03 -9.84
CA PRO A 122 4.71 -2.26 -9.99
C PRO A 122 5.04 -3.37 -10.97
N HIS A 123 4.09 -4.26 -11.32
CA HIS A 123 4.31 -5.29 -12.32
C HIS A 123 4.35 -4.73 -13.74
N GLU A 124 3.90 -3.48 -13.93
CA GLU A 124 3.81 -2.86 -15.25
C GLU A 124 4.83 -1.75 -15.45
N VAL A 125 5.81 -1.68 -14.61
CA VAL A 125 6.85 -0.65 -14.68
C VAL A 125 8.02 -1.10 -15.55
#